data_a51ed619c8ffc8bfb6683b78978e2b93
#
_entry.id   a51ed619c8ffc8bfb6683b78978e2b93
#
_cell.length_a   1.000
_cell.length_b   1.000
_cell.length_c   1.000
_cell.angle_alpha   90.00
_cell.angle_beta   90.00
_cell.angle_gamma   90.00
#
_symmetry.space_group_name_H-M   'P 1'
#
loop_
_entity.id
_entity.type
_entity.pdbx_description
1 polymer ?
#
loop_
_entity_poly.entity_id
_entity_poly.type
_entity_poly.pdbx_seq_one_letter_code
_entity_poly.pdbx_strand_id
1 'polypeptide(L)'
;MPVNLGREVKRLLCYSSGAMRGVYYAGVMTALDEAGIKFSDIAGVSVGSTAAVWHAAGQIHEVFDAWEALCSYSLSPHPLFNTSRSRNLDWLITNVSLPFLDMDRLKASNIRVHIAASRIFSPLNMLKGKVFERRYFRFQGDFQAHELVDAIRASCYMPFINGIFSSKRIDGVRYLDGGLTGRIPVDCVDTAVFDEVWIAAASPKGVRELFTLGLNTQGDTEFIFIVPSIALPTARGEIDLEKFKAGFQLGLEDTRAVIKSRELDTG
;
A
#
# COMPACT_ATOMS: atom_id res chain seq x y z
N MET A 1 25.89 23.05 -15.12
CA MET A 1 25.47 22.83 -13.72
C MET A 1 26.45 21.86 -13.10
N PRO A 2 26.92 22.04 -11.86
CA PRO A 2 27.85 21.07 -11.28
C PRO A 2 27.12 19.73 -11.09
N VAL A 3 27.66 18.68 -11.70
CA VAL A 3 27.26 17.29 -11.46
C VAL A 3 27.57 17.00 -10.00
N ASN A 4 26.53 16.78 -9.21
CA ASN A 4 26.65 16.48 -7.79
C ASN A 4 27.13 15.02 -7.65
N LEU A 5 28.43 14.82 -7.77
CA LEU A 5 29.12 13.53 -7.67
C LEU A 5 29.02 13.06 -6.20
N GLY A 6 28.08 12.18 -5.88
CA GLY A 6 28.10 11.37 -4.67
C GLY A 6 26.93 11.46 -3.70
N ARG A 7 25.87 12.21 -3.95
CA ARG A 7 24.68 12.16 -3.11
C ARG A 7 23.75 11.03 -3.57
N GLU A 8 23.44 10.09 -2.67
CA GLU A 8 22.43 9.07 -2.92
C GLU A 8 21.05 9.72 -3.13
N VAL A 9 20.36 9.34 -4.21
CA VAL A 9 19.03 9.85 -4.53
C VAL A 9 18.04 9.35 -3.50
N LYS A 10 17.41 10.26 -2.78
CA LYS A 10 16.45 9.94 -1.73
C LYS A 10 15.05 9.77 -2.31
N ARG A 11 14.47 8.59 -2.16
CA ARG A 11 13.21 8.19 -2.79
C ARG A 11 12.16 7.79 -1.78
N LEU A 12 10.91 8.27 -1.99
CA LEU A 12 9.70 7.81 -1.34
C LEU A 12 8.88 6.98 -2.36
N LEU A 13 8.37 5.82 -1.93
CA LEU A 13 7.39 5.04 -2.70
C LEU A 13 6.04 5.02 -1.98
N CYS A 14 4.96 5.35 -2.69
CA CYS A 14 3.59 5.34 -2.18
C CYS A 14 2.74 4.29 -2.88
N TYR A 15 2.25 3.29 -2.14
CA TYR A 15 1.28 2.30 -2.62
C TYR A 15 -0.14 2.70 -2.25
N SER A 16 -1.03 2.82 -3.24
CA SER A 16 -2.42 3.20 -3.01
C SER A 16 -3.28 2.08 -2.46
N SER A 17 -4.48 2.45 -1.96
CA SER A 17 -5.55 1.49 -1.67
C SER A 17 -6.05 0.83 -2.96
N GLY A 18 -6.49 -0.45 -2.89
CA GLY A 18 -6.94 -1.18 -4.09
C GLY A 18 -7.71 -2.47 -3.84
N ALA A 19 -7.75 -2.99 -2.62
CA ALA A 19 -8.24 -4.32 -2.26
C ALA A 19 -7.53 -5.41 -3.09
N MET A 20 -8.23 -6.40 -3.71
CA MET A 20 -7.58 -7.48 -4.47
C MET A 20 -6.81 -6.99 -5.72
N ARG A 21 -7.01 -5.75 -6.15
CA ARG A 21 -6.18 -5.10 -7.18
C ARG A 21 -4.72 -4.89 -6.75
N GLY A 22 -4.42 -5.05 -5.48
CA GLY A 22 -3.06 -4.94 -4.94
C GLY A 22 -2.07 -5.96 -5.49
N VAL A 23 -2.54 -7.03 -6.14
CA VAL A 23 -1.67 -7.96 -6.87
C VAL A 23 -0.85 -7.25 -7.96
N TYR A 24 -1.35 -6.16 -8.53
CA TYR A 24 -0.62 -5.26 -9.41
C TYR A 24 0.69 -4.75 -8.79
N TYR A 25 0.68 -4.47 -7.48
CA TYR A 25 1.87 -4.00 -6.76
C TYR A 25 2.97 -5.07 -6.65
N ALA A 26 2.63 -6.35 -6.69
CA ALA A 26 3.63 -7.41 -6.76
C ALA A 26 4.46 -7.30 -8.04
N GLY A 27 3.82 -7.04 -9.19
CA GLY A 27 4.51 -6.76 -10.44
C GLY A 27 5.32 -5.45 -10.42
N VAL A 28 4.74 -4.39 -9.83
CA VAL A 28 5.43 -3.11 -9.65
C VAL A 28 6.73 -3.27 -8.87
N MET A 29 6.68 -3.92 -7.69
CA MET A 29 7.89 -4.08 -6.86
C MET A 29 8.93 -4.98 -7.52
N THR A 30 8.50 -5.99 -8.29
CA THR A 30 9.43 -6.83 -9.07
C THR A 30 10.20 -6.00 -10.11
N ALA A 31 9.52 -5.18 -10.89
CA ALA A 31 10.18 -4.33 -11.89
C ALA A 31 11.10 -3.27 -11.27
N LEU A 32 10.71 -2.68 -10.13
CA LEU A 32 11.54 -1.72 -9.40
C LEU A 32 12.80 -2.38 -8.83
N ASP A 33 12.70 -3.60 -8.32
CA ASP A 33 13.84 -4.35 -7.81
C ASP A 33 14.80 -4.79 -8.93
N GLU A 34 14.27 -5.31 -10.04
CA GLU A 34 15.03 -5.64 -11.26
C GLU A 34 15.85 -4.44 -11.79
N ALA A 35 15.27 -3.25 -11.72
CA ALA A 35 15.93 -2.00 -12.12
C ALA A 35 16.90 -1.44 -11.04
N GLY A 36 17.02 -2.10 -9.89
CA GLY A 36 17.87 -1.65 -8.80
C GLY A 36 17.42 -0.34 -8.13
N ILE A 37 16.16 0.08 -8.31
CA ILE A 37 15.63 1.31 -7.73
C ILE A 37 15.35 1.08 -6.24
N LYS A 38 16.06 1.80 -5.38
CA LYS A 38 15.94 1.67 -3.92
C LYS A 38 15.22 2.89 -3.33
N PHE A 39 14.52 2.65 -2.21
CA PHE A 39 13.73 3.65 -1.49
C PHE A 39 14.20 3.76 -0.05
N SER A 40 14.22 4.98 0.50
CA SER A 40 14.47 5.22 1.93
C SER A 40 13.19 5.12 2.75
N ASP A 41 12.06 5.45 2.11
CA ASP A 41 10.74 5.45 2.73
C ASP A 41 9.71 4.79 1.81
N ILE A 42 8.85 3.95 2.37
CA ILE A 42 7.73 3.35 1.63
C ILE A 42 6.45 3.55 2.44
N ALA A 43 5.44 4.09 1.79
CA ALA A 43 4.13 4.34 2.41
C ALA A 43 3.02 3.51 1.76
N GLY A 44 2.03 3.08 2.54
CA GLY A 44 0.92 2.29 2.03
C GLY A 44 -0.41 2.56 2.71
N VAL A 45 -1.49 2.37 1.94
CA VAL A 45 -2.89 2.46 2.41
C VAL A 45 -3.62 1.17 2.06
N SER A 46 -4.33 0.57 3.01
CA SER A 46 -5.10 -0.67 2.78
C SER A 46 -4.18 -1.76 2.22
N VAL A 47 -4.52 -2.41 1.10
CA VAL A 47 -3.62 -3.38 0.44
C VAL A 47 -2.25 -2.79 0.12
N GLY A 48 -2.14 -1.48 -0.09
CA GLY A 48 -0.85 -0.82 -0.25
C GLY A 48 0.01 -0.87 1.03
N SER A 49 -0.58 -0.99 2.22
CA SER A 49 0.18 -1.19 3.46
C SER A 49 0.82 -2.57 3.54
N THR A 50 0.14 -3.60 3.02
CA THR A 50 0.76 -4.93 2.88
C THR A 50 1.88 -4.90 1.84
N ALA A 51 1.67 -4.28 0.67
CA ALA A 51 2.72 -4.11 -0.34
C ALA A 51 3.94 -3.37 0.21
N ALA A 52 3.74 -2.32 1.02
CA ALA A 52 4.83 -1.54 1.62
C ALA A 52 5.73 -2.39 2.55
N VAL A 53 5.14 -3.23 3.40
CA VAL A 53 5.92 -4.08 4.32
C VAL A 53 6.66 -5.20 3.59
N TRP A 54 6.05 -5.80 2.57
CA TRP A 54 6.68 -6.81 1.74
C TRP A 54 7.88 -6.27 0.97
N HIS A 55 7.69 -5.10 0.36
CA HIS A 55 8.77 -4.42 -0.36
C HIS A 55 9.92 -4.04 0.58
N ALA A 56 9.60 -3.47 1.76
CA ALA A 56 10.60 -3.10 2.75
C ALA A 56 11.35 -4.30 3.33
N ALA A 57 10.70 -5.47 3.44
CA ALA A 57 11.34 -6.73 3.83
C ALA A 57 12.23 -7.33 2.73
N GLY A 58 12.20 -6.77 1.51
CA GLY A 58 12.91 -7.32 0.35
C GLY A 58 12.40 -8.70 -0.08
N GLN A 59 11.14 -9.04 0.24
CA GLN A 59 10.49 -10.30 -0.12
C GLN A 59 9.73 -10.16 -1.44
N ILE A 60 10.42 -9.71 -2.47
CA ILE A 60 9.83 -9.33 -3.75
C ILE A 60 9.30 -10.54 -4.52
N HIS A 61 10.04 -11.64 -4.50
CA HIS A 61 9.70 -12.85 -5.25
C HIS A 61 8.66 -13.71 -4.53
N GLU A 62 8.64 -13.65 -3.20
CA GLU A 62 7.75 -14.43 -2.35
C GLU A 62 6.34 -13.82 -2.23
N VAL A 63 6.17 -12.53 -2.60
CA VAL A 63 4.89 -11.83 -2.45
C VAL A 63 3.77 -12.46 -3.27
N PHE A 64 4.08 -13.02 -4.44
CA PHE A 64 3.07 -13.67 -5.28
C PHE A 64 2.56 -14.98 -4.67
N ASP A 65 3.38 -15.72 -3.92
CA ASP A 65 2.97 -16.95 -3.21
C ASP A 65 1.86 -16.64 -2.19
N ALA A 66 1.94 -15.50 -1.50
CA ALA A 66 0.88 -15.06 -0.60
C ALA A 66 -0.42 -14.72 -1.34
N TRP A 67 -0.35 -14.15 -2.56
CA TRP A 67 -1.51 -13.93 -3.40
C TRP A 67 -2.12 -15.25 -3.90
N GLU A 68 -1.29 -16.20 -4.30
CA GLU A 68 -1.73 -17.52 -4.71
C GLU A 68 -2.41 -18.29 -3.56
N ALA A 69 -1.85 -18.22 -2.35
CA ALA A 69 -2.43 -18.83 -1.16
C ALA A 69 -3.85 -18.30 -0.85
N LEU A 70 -4.13 -17.03 -1.16
CA LEU A 70 -5.49 -16.47 -1.03
C LEU A 70 -6.49 -17.15 -1.95
N CYS A 71 -6.07 -17.72 -3.09
CA CYS A 71 -6.97 -18.38 -4.05
C CYS A 71 -7.60 -19.67 -3.51
N SER A 72 -7.11 -20.19 -2.37
CA SER A 72 -7.75 -21.28 -1.65
C SER A 72 -9.02 -20.86 -0.89
N TYR A 73 -9.29 -19.56 -0.83
CA TYR A 73 -10.39 -18.96 -0.08
C TYR A 73 -11.27 -18.09 -0.97
N SER A 74 -12.46 -17.76 -0.45
CA SER A 74 -13.34 -16.73 -0.99
C SER A 74 -13.57 -15.64 0.05
N LEU A 75 -13.72 -14.38 -0.40
CA LEU A 75 -14.02 -13.27 0.47
C LEU A 75 -15.48 -13.32 0.93
N SER A 76 -15.72 -13.39 2.24
CA SER A 76 -17.03 -13.25 2.84
C SER A 76 -17.25 -11.83 3.36
N PRO A 77 -18.33 -11.15 2.96
CA PRO A 77 -18.61 -9.79 3.42
C PRO A 77 -19.00 -9.71 4.91
N HIS A 78 -19.33 -10.83 5.55
CA HIS A 78 -19.76 -10.84 6.94
C HIS A 78 -19.35 -12.11 7.69
N PRO A 79 -18.90 -12.01 8.96
CA PRO A 79 -18.47 -13.17 9.76
C PRO A 79 -19.53 -14.27 9.91
N LEU A 80 -20.82 -13.92 9.89
CA LEU A 80 -21.92 -14.90 9.97
C LEU A 80 -22.02 -15.81 8.76
N PHE A 81 -21.42 -15.42 7.62
CA PHE A 81 -21.38 -16.22 6.39
C PHE A 81 -20.03 -16.94 6.18
N ASN A 82 -19.17 -16.94 7.20
CA ASN A 82 -17.92 -17.67 7.13
C ASN A 82 -18.16 -19.17 7.06
N THR A 83 -17.62 -19.79 6.02
CA THR A 83 -17.53 -21.25 5.86
C THR A 83 -16.07 -21.68 6.03
N SER A 84 -15.76 -22.96 5.84
CA SER A 84 -14.37 -23.45 5.84
C SER A 84 -13.48 -22.72 4.81
N ARG A 85 -14.03 -22.27 3.69
CA ARG A 85 -13.31 -21.59 2.60
C ARG A 85 -13.64 -20.09 2.49
N SER A 86 -14.76 -19.63 3.06
CA SER A 86 -15.19 -18.24 2.99
C SER A 86 -14.82 -17.53 4.28
N ARG A 87 -13.99 -16.47 4.19
CA ARG A 87 -13.42 -15.73 5.31
C ARG A 87 -13.54 -14.22 5.11
N ASN A 88 -13.60 -13.46 6.19
CA ASN A 88 -13.53 -12.02 6.11
C ASN A 88 -12.09 -11.55 5.81
N LEU A 89 -11.97 -10.31 5.36
CA LEU A 89 -10.68 -9.74 4.95
C LEU A 89 -9.65 -9.70 6.10
N ASP A 90 -10.07 -9.35 7.32
CA ASP A 90 -9.18 -9.31 8.49
C ASP A 90 -8.57 -10.67 8.81
N TRP A 91 -9.37 -11.74 8.69
CA TRP A 91 -8.91 -13.11 8.87
C TRP A 91 -7.92 -13.52 7.75
N LEU A 92 -8.23 -13.19 6.48
CA LEU A 92 -7.35 -13.50 5.34
C LEU A 92 -6.00 -12.81 5.47
N ILE A 93 -5.98 -11.54 5.84
CA ILE A 93 -4.73 -10.80 6.08
C ILE A 93 -3.93 -11.48 7.20
N THR A 94 -4.55 -11.74 8.34
CA THR A 94 -3.85 -12.24 9.54
C THR A 94 -3.37 -13.68 9.40
N ASN A 95 -4.15 -14.56 8.75
CA ASN A 95 -3.88 -16.00 8.75
C ASN A 95 -3.38 -16.53 7.42
N VAL A 96 -3.48 -15.76 6.33
CA VAL A 96 -3.00 -16.19 5.01
C VAL A 96 -1.85 -15.30 4.53
N SER A 97 -2.03 -13.98 4.50
CA SER A 97 -1.02 -13.08 3.93
C SER A 97 0.17 -12.86 4.90
N LEU A 98 -0.07 -12.38 6.11
CA LEU A 98 1.00 -12.02 7.05
C LEU A 98 1.93 -13.16 7.50
N PRO A 99 1.50 -14.44 7.57
CA PRO A 99 2.41 -15.54 7.89
C PRO A 99 3.56 -15.75 6.89
N PHE A 100 3.44 -15.24 5.67
CA PHE A 100 4.54 -15.25 4.68
C PHE A 100 5.55 -14.11 4.90
N LEU A 101 5.20 -13.07 5.69
CA LEU A 101 6.08 -11.94 5.94
C LEU A 101 7.19 -12.31 6.93
N ASP A 102 8.43 -12.15 6.51
CA ASP A 102 9.61 -12.30 7.34
C ASP A 102 9.85 -11.02 8.16
N MET A 103 9.47 -11.06 9.44
CA MET A 103 9.59 -9.93 10.35
C MET A 103 11.05 -9.58 10.66
N ASP A 104 11.95 -10.54 10.63
CA ASP A 104 13.37 -10.28 10.93
C ASP A 104 14.03 -9.56 9.76
N ARG A 105 13.72 -9.96 8.51
CA ARG A 105 14.14 -9.20 7.31
C ARG A 105 13.60 -7.77 7.33
N LEU A 106 12.32 -7.59 7.69
CA LEU A 106 11.72 -6.25 7.77
C LEU A 106 12.40 -5.39 8.84
N LYS A 107 12.67 -5.92 10.03
CA LYS A 107 13.38 -5.22 11.10
C LYS A 107 14.82 -4.88 10.75
N ALA A 108 15.50 -5.75 10.02
CA ALA A 108 16.85 -5.53 9.53
C ALA A 108 16.92 -4.51 8.38
N SER A 109 15.79 -4.18 7.78
CA SER A 109 15.71 -3.21 6.69
C SER A 109 15.96 -1.78 7.18
N ASN A 110 16.70 -1.00 6.38
CA ASN A 110 16.88 0.43 6.62
C ASN A 110 15.73 1.28 6.09
N ILE A 111 14.71 0.66 5.47
CA ILE A 111 13.58 1.34 4.87
C ILE A 111 12.58 1.71 5.97
N ARG A 112 12.14 2.97 6.00
CA ARG A 112 11.07 3.42 6.87
C ARG A 112 9.72 3.13 6.23
N VAL A 113 8.87 2.39 6.93
CA VAL A 113 7.51 2.05 6.48
C VAL A 113 6.49 2.97 7.15
N HIS A 114 5.57 3.52 6.35
CA HIS A 114 4.47 4.37 6.80
C HIS A 114 3.13 3.73 6.43
N ILE A 115 2.31 3.40 7.41
CA ILE A 115 1.00 2.77 7.22
C ILE A 115 -0.10 3.76 7.58
N ALA A 116 -0.95 4.11 6.60
CA ALA A 116 -2.06 5.03 6.80
C ALA A 116 -3.32 4.30 7.25
N ALA A 117 -3.99 4.81 8.29
CA ALA A 117 -5.31 4.39 8.72
C ALA A 117 -6.21 5.60 9.02
N SER A 118 -7.52 5.40 8.97
CA SER A 118 -8.51 6.44 9.27
C SER A 118 -8.95 6.32 10.72
N ARG A 119 -8.48 7.23 11.57
CA ARG A 119 -8.93 7.35 12.96
C ARG A 119 -10.38 7.85 12.99
N ILE A 120 -11.23 7.20 13.77
CA ILE A 120 -12.59 7.68 14.04
C ILE A 120 -12.54 8.63 15.22
N PHE A 121 -13.10 9.83 15.04
CA PHE A 121 -13.23 10.78 16.12
C PHE A 121 -14.28 10.36 17.16
N SER A 122 -14.16 10.91 18.36
CA SER A 122 -15.18 10.77 19.40
C SER A 122 -16.50 11.43 18.94
N PRO A 123 -17.68 11.02 19.52
CA PRO A 123 -18.97 11.62 19.19
C PRO A 123 -18.99 13.14 19.28
N LEU A 124 -18.26 13.72 20.26
CA LEU A 124 -18.17 15.16 20.43
C LEU A 124 -17.48 15.86 19.25
N ASN A 125 -16.45 15.27 18.66
CA ASN A 125 -15.78 15.79 17.48
C ASN A 125 -16.61 15.59 16.21
N MET A 126 -17.43 14.50 16.15
CA MET A 126 -18.38 14.27 15.07
C MET A 126 -19.44 15.36 15.01
N LEU A 127 -19.92 15.86 16.15
CA LEU A 127 -20.85 17.01 16.24
C LEU A 127 -20.23 18.29 15.66
N LYS A 128 -18.88 18.39 15.62
CA LYS A 128 -18.13 19.50 15.00
C LYS A 128 -17.80 19.24 13.52
N GLY A 129 -18.42 18.24 12.88
CA GLY A 129 -18.22 17.87 11.47
C GLY A 129 -16.94 17.08 11.18
N LYS A 130 -16.16 16.71 12.20
CA LYS A 130 -14.94 15.91 12.03
C LYS A 130 -15.26 14.44 12.28
N VAL A 131 -15.39 13.65 11.22
CA VAL A 131 -15.70 12.20 11.32
C VAL A 131 -14.44 11.35 11.33
N PHE A 132 -13.50 11.64 10.46
CA PHE A 132 -12.26 10.90 10.29
C PHE A 132 -11.04 11.81 10.27
N GLU A 133 -9.91 11.26 10.71
CA GLU A 133 -8.59 11.86 10.59
C GLU A 133 -7.61 10.81 10.08
N ARG A 134 -6.77 11.18 9.11
CA ARG A 134 -5.69 10.32 8.68
C ARG A 134 -4.62 10.23 9.76
N ARG A 135 -4.17 9.02 10.04
CA ARG A 135 -3.06 8.72 10.95
C ARG A 135 -2.07 7.80 10.29
N TYR A 136 -0.80 8.01 10.62
CA TYR A 136 0.30 7.18 10.15
C TYR A 136 0.96 6.46 11.30
N PHE A 137 1.10 5.13 11.14
CA PHE A 137 1.98 4.29 11.94
C PHE A 137 3.31 4.16 11.20
N ARG A 138 4.42 4.30 11.93
CA ARG A 138 5.77 4.29 11.35
C ARG A 138 6.59 3.19 11.95
N PHE A 139 7.29 2.43 11.10
CA PHE A 139 8.09 1.28 11.48
C PHE A 139 9.47 1.36 10.83
N GLN A 140 10.53 1.18 11.60
CA GLN A 140 11.92 1.07 11.17
C GLN A 140 12.73 0.46 12.32
N GLY A 141 13.66 -0.43 12.02
CA GLY A 141 14.52 -1.07 13.04
C GLY A 141 13.72 -1.94 14.00
N ASP A 142 13.96 -1.80 15.31
CA ASP A 142 13.28 -2.60 16.32
C ASP A 142 11.88 -2.07 16.65
N PHE A 143 10.88 -2.90 16.45
CA PHE A 143 9.47 -2.66 16.79
C PHE A 143 8.80 -4.00 17.17
N GLN A 144 7.68 -3.93 17.87
CA GLN A 144 6.93 -5.13 18.22
C GLN A 144 6.11 -5.65 17.04
N ALA A 145 6.22 -6.93 16.70
CA ALA A 145 5.51 -7.51 15.55
C ALA A 145 3.99 -7.29 15.60
N HIS A 146 3.40 -7.34 16.82
CA HIS A 146 1.95 -7.12 16.97
C HIS A 146 1.53 -5.69 16.64
N GLU A 147 2.38 -4.67 16.85
CA GLU A 147 2.08 -3.27 16.51
C GLU A 147 1.97 -3.10 14.98
N LEU A 148 2.90 -3.71 14.23
CA LEU A 148 2.84 -3.72 12.77
C LEU A 148 1.58 -4.43 12.25
N VAL A 149 1.30 -5.63 12.79
CA VAL A 149 0.11 -6.40 12.43
C VAL A 149 -1.16 -5.60 12.69
N ASP A 150 -1.25 -4.95 13.84
CA ASP A 150 -2.41 -4.13 14.21
C ASP A 150 -2.56 -2.89 13.31
N ALA A 151 -1.45 -2.25 12.92
CA ALA A 151 -1.46 -1.13 11.98
C ALA A 151 -1.95 -1.56 10.58
N ILE A 152 -1.47 -2.69 10.06
CA ILE A 152 -1.92 -3.25 8.77
C ILE A 152 -3.42 -3.57 8.84
N ARG A 153 -3.87 -4.26 9.90
CA ARG A 153 -5.27 -4.59 10.10
C ARG A 153 -6.14 -3.34 10.20
N ALA A 154 -5.68 -2.30 10.87
CA ALA A 154 -6.39 -1.02 10.95
C ALA A 154 -6.48 -0.35 9.59
N SER A 155 -5.38 -0.35 8.82
CA SER A 155 -5.31 0.20 7.46
C SER A 155 -6.24 -0.51 6.46
N CYS A 156 -6.51 -1.81 6.65
CA CYS A 156 -7.35 -2.65 5.80
C CYS A 156 -8.76 -2.87 6.37
N TYR A 157 -9.11 -2.26 7.49
CA TYR A 157 -10.39 -2.54 8.17
C TYR A 157 -11.56 -1.83 7.52
N MET A 158 -12.21 -2.51 6.57
CA MET A 158 -13.36 -1.96 5.84
C MET A 158 -14.68 -2.26 6.57
N PRO A 159 -15.52 -1.23 6.85
CA PRO A 159 -16.91 -1.43 7.30
C PRO A 159 -17.65 -2.34 6.30
N PHE A 160 -18.59 -3.12 6.79
CA PHE A 160 -19.39 -4.09 6.03
C PHE A 160 -18.64 -5.34 5.51
N ILE A 161 -17.32 -5.29 5.32
CA ILE A 161 -16.52 -6.46 4.93
C ILE A 161 -15.94 -7.17 6.16
N ASN A 162 -15.57 -6.41 7.19
CA ASN A 162 -15.03 -6.96 8.44
C ASN A 162 -16.05 -6.94 9.60
N GLY A 163 -17.28 -6.52 9.34
CA GLY A 163 -18.36 -6.44 10.28
C GLY A 163 -19.11 -5.11 10.21
N ILE A 164 -20.46 -5.16 10.33
CA ILE A 164 -21.31 -3.96 10.34
C ILE A 164 -21.01 -3.20 11.64
N PHE A 165 -20.71 -1.89 11.53
CA PHE A 165 -20.43 -1.01 12.67
C PHE A 165 -19.20 -1.38 13.51
N SER A 166 -18.35 -2.28 13.05
CA SER A 166 -17.11 -2.63 13.72
C SER A 166 -15.94 -1.73 13.26
N SER A 167 -14.86 -1.74 14.04
CA SER A 167 -13.62 -1.02 13.75
C SER A 167 -12.46 -1.70 14.47
N LYS A 168 -11.25 -1.59 13.93
CA LYS A 168 -10.06 -2.03 14.64
C LYS A 168 -9.75 -1.07 15.79
N ARG A 169 -9.38 -1.59 16.96
CA ARG A 169 -8.90 -0.79 18.09
C ARG A 169 -7.41 -1.00 18.31
N ILE A 170 -6.69 0.11 18.48
CA ILE A 170 -5.29 0.15 18.89
C ILE A 170 -5.23 1.18 20.02
N ASP A 171 -4.77 0.77 21.21
CA ASP A 171 -4.67 1.62 22.40
C ASP A 171 -5.96 2.40 22.71
N GLY A 172 -7.10 1.71 22.63
CA GLY A 172 -8.42 2.31 22.86
C GLY A 172 -8.96 3.20 21.72
N VAL A 173 -8.14 3.56 20.74
CA VAL A 173 -8.51 4.38 19.59
C VAL A 173 -9.09 3.50 18.49
N ARG A 174 -10.16 3.97 17.84
CA ARG A 174 -10.86 3.25 16.78
C ARG A 174 -10.36 3.68 15.40
N TYR A 175 -10.09 2.69 14.55
CA TYR A 175 -9.60 2.88 13.19
C TYR A 175 -10.44 2.12 12.17
N LEU A 176 -10.48 2.66 10.96
CA LEU A 176 -11.01 2.05 9.74
C LEU A 176 -9.98 2.16 8.61
N ASP A 177 -10.29 1.55 7.46
CA ASP A 177 -9.46 1.56 6.27
C ASP A 177 -8.95 2.97 5.94
N GLY A 178 -7.65 3.06 5.70
CA GLY A 178 -6.98 4.33 5.41
C GLY A 178 -7.51 5.03 4.16
N GLY A 179 -8.06 4.27 3.21
CA GLY A 179 -8.65 4.80 1.99
C GLY A 179 -9.89 5.68 2.19
N LEU A 180 -10.49 5.70 3.40
CA LEU A 180 -11.59 6.61 3.75
C LEU A 180 -11.12 8.06 3.89
N THR A 181 -9.86 8.29 4.26
CA THR A 181 -9.27 9.63 4.41
C THR A 181 -8.38 10.02 3.23
N GLY A 182 -8.14 9.11 2.30
CA GLY A 182 -7.39 9.33 1.07
C GLY A 182 -6.73 8.05 0.58
N ARG A 183 -6.70 7.87 -0.72
CA ARG A 183 -6.29 6.59 -1.34
C ARG A 183 -4.79 6.43 -1.47
N ILE A 184 -4.03 7.53 -1.51
CA ILE A 184 -2.59 7.54 -1.71
C ILE A 184 -1.95 8.25 -0.52
N PRO A 185 -0.91 7.68 0.12
CA PRO A 185 -0.34 8.18 1.37
C PRO A 185 0.83 9.16 1.12
N VAL A 186 0.69 10.10 0.19
CA VAL A 186 1.77 11.05 -0.17
C VAL A 186 2.08 12.04 0.94
N ASP A 187 1.11 12.29 1.83
CA ASP A 187 1.22 13.19 2.99
C ASP A 187 1.78 12.52 4.26
N CYS A 188 2.39 11.32 4.13
CA CYS A 188 3.00 10.61 5.27
C CYS A 188 4.22 11.33 5.84
N VAL A 189 4.91 12.08 5.01
CA VAL A 189 6.07 12.92 5.30
C VAL A 189 6.05 14.14 4.40
N ASP A 190 6.88 15.12 4.70
CA ASP A 190 7.12 16.26 3.80
C ASP A 190 7.84 15.74 2.54
N THR A 191 7.17 15.84 1.38
CA THR A 191 7.72 15.36 0.11
C THR A 191 8.92 16.16 -0.37
N ALA A 192 9.07 17.41 0.06
CA ALA A 192 10.20 18.28 -0.31
C ALA A 192 11.57 17.77 0.19
N VAL A 193 11.58 16.77 1.10
CA VAL A 193 12.84 16.15 1.56
C VAL A 193 13.33 15.01 0.66
N PHE A 194 12.59 14.67 -0.40
CA PHE A 194 12.91 13.62 -1.36
C PHE A 194 13.26 14.22 -2.72
N ASP A 195 14.18 13.57 -3.41
CA ASP A 195 14.51 13.88 -4.79
C ASP A 195 13.40 13.34 -5.72
N GLU A 196 12.89 12.13 -5.41
CA GLU A 196 11.84 11.47 -6.19
C GLU A 196 10.74 10.91 -5.28
N VAL A 197 9.48 11.09 -5.70
CA VAL A 197 8.29 10.48 -5.10
C VAL A 197 7.59 9.60 -6.14
N TRP A 198 7.70 8.29 -5.94
CA TRP A 198 7.08 7.28 -6.79
C TRP A 198 5.69 6.93 -6.25
N ILE A 199 4.69 6.93 -7.11
CA ILE A 199 3.29 6.68 -6.75
C ILE A 199 2.75 5.52 -7.57
N ALA A 200 2.65 4.34 -6.94
CA ALA A 200 2.00 3.17 -7.52
C ALA A 200 0.51 3.17 -7.15
N ALA A 201 -0.36 3.39 -8.13
CA ALA A 201 -1.79 3.47 -7.90
C ALA A 201 -2.56 2.42 -8.70
N ALA A 202 -3.35 1.56 -8.03
CA ALA A 202 -4.21 0.56 -8.66
C ALA A 202 -5.40 1.15 -9.44
N SER A 203 -5.41 2.47 -9.66
CA SER A 203 -6.46 3.16 -10.42
C SER A 203 -6.05 4.59 -10.77
N PRO A 204 -6.25 5.04 -12.01
CA PRO A 204 -6.06 6.45 -12.39
C PRO A 204 -6.92 7.43 -11.59
N LYS A 205 -8.05 6.96 -11.02
CA LYS A 205 -8.90 7.79 -10.15
C LYS A 205 -8.18 8.23 -8.87
N GLY A 206 -7.32 7.38 -8.32
CA GLY A 206 -6.53 7.72 -7.14
C GLY A 206 -5.57 8.87 -7.42
N VAL A 207 -4.89 8.83 -8.56
CA VAL A 207 -3.98 9.91 -8.99
C VAL A 207 -4.74 11.23 -9.22
N ARG A 208 -5.90 11.19 -9.88
CA ARG A 208 -6.74 12.39 -10.05
C ARG A 208 -7.17 13.01 -8.71
N GLU A 209 -7.44 12.18 -7.72
CA GLU A 209 -7.78 12.63 -6.35
C GLU A 209 -6.64 13.47 -5.74
N LEU A 210 -5.37 13.09 -5.93
CA LEU A 210 -4.23 13.86 -5.43
C LEU A 210 -4.19 15.28 -6.02
N PHE A 211 -4.38 15.42 -7.32
CA PHE A 211 -4.41 16.74 -7.96
C PHE A 211 -5.61 17.57 -7.50
N THR A 212 -6.76 16.93 -7.28
CA THR A 212 -7.95 17.60 -6.73
C THR A 212 -7.74 18.09 -5.30
N LEU A 213 -6.97 17.34 -4.50
CA LEU A 213 -6.61 17.71 -3.12
C LEU A 213 -5.43 18.69 -3.03
N GLY A 214 -4.93 19.16 -4.17
CA GLY A 214 -3.90 20.19 -4.24
C GLY A 214 -2.49 19.65 -4.04
N LEU A 215 -2.20 18.43 -4.52
CA LEU A 215 -0.81 17.97 -4.59
C LEU A 215 0.02 19.02 -5.33
N ASN A 216 0.92 19.66 -4.60
CA ASN A 216 1.87 20.59 -5.20
C ASN A 216 3.04 19.80 -5.77
N THR A 217 3.13 19.77 -7.10
CA THR A 217 4.27 19.22 -7.83
C THR A 217 5.27 20.30 -8.26
N GLN A 218 5.10 21.52 -7.79
CA GLN A 218 6.03 22.62 -8.04
C GLN A 218 7.15 22.56 -6.98
N GLY A 219 8.37 22.39 -7.43
CA GLY A 219 9.54 22.27 -6.56
C GLY A 219 10.57 21.35 -7.22
N ASP A 220 11.65 21.05 -6.50
CA ASP A 220 12.75 20.22 -7.00
C ASP A 220 12.45 18.69 -6.90
N THR A 221 11.35 18.31 -6.21
CA THR A 221 10.93 16.92 -6.07
C THR A 221 10.25 16.42 -7.33
N GLU A 222 10.77 15.38 -7.92
CA GLU A 222 10.16 14.72 -9.08
C GLU A 222 9.07 13.73 -8.65
N PHE A 223 7.88 13.80 -9.26
CA PHE A 223 6.77 12.88 -9.02
C PHE A 223 6.60 11.91 -10.18
N ILE A 224 6.78 10.61 -9.91
CA ILE A 224 6.70 9.53 -10.89
C ILE A 224 5.46 8.69 -10.62
N PHE A 225 4.61 8.51 -11.63
CA PHE A 225 3.35 7.80 -11.49
C PHE A 225 3.38 6.45 -12.22
N ILE A 226 3.12 5.37 -11.49
CA ILE A 226 2.90 4.04 -12.02
C ILE A 226 1.41 3.74 -11.88
N VAL A 227 0.72 3.69 -13.02
CA VAL A 227 -0.73 3.45 -13.10
C VAL A 227 -1.03 2.40 -14.15
N PRO A 228 -2.10 1.58 -13.98
CA PRO A 228 -2.47 0.60 -14.97
C PRO A 228 -2.74 1.26 -16.34
N SER A 229 -2.06 0.82 -17.38
CA SER A 229 -2.23 1.26 -18.77
C SER A 229 -3.59 0.86 -19.34
N ILE A 230 -4.15 -0.25 -18.83
CA ILE A 230 -5.49 -0.75 -19.12
C ILE A 230 -6.27 -1.01 -17.82
N ALA A 231 -7.56 -1.33 -17.94
CA ALA A 231 -8.35 -1.74 -16.77
C ALA A 231 -7.74 -3.00 -16.13
N LEU A 232 -7.55 -2.95 -14.80
CA LEU A 232 -7.04 -4.11 -14.07
C LEU A 232 -7.97 -5.32 -14.24
N PRO A 233 -7.42 -6.52 -14.53
CA PRO A 233 -8.21 -7.74 -14.74
C PRO A 233 -8.96 -8.17 -13.48
N THR A 234 -8.47 -7.80 -12.29
CA THR A 234 -9.04 -8.16 -10.99
C THR A 234 -10.00 -7.09 -10.49
N ALA A 235 -11.23 -7.47 -10.11
CA ALA A 235 -12.14 -6.61 -9.37
C ALA A 235 -11.75 -6.51 -7.87
N ARG A 236 -12.28 -5.50 -7.16
CA ARG A 236 -11.86 -5.23 -5.76
C ARG A 236 -12.13 -6.37 -4.77
N GLY A 237 -13.17 -7.16 -5.00
CA GLY A 237 -13.55 -8.29 -4.11
C GLY A 237 -13.33 -9.65 -4.71
N GLU A 238 -12.63 -9.75 -5.82
CA GLU A 238 -12.48 -10.97 -6.58
C GLU A 238 -11.15 -11.66 -6.26
N ILE A 239 -11.23 -12.95 -5.98
CA ILE A 239 -10.07 -13.82 -5.76
C ILE A 239 -10.09 -14.86 -6.89
N ASP A 240 -9.17 -14.69 -7.85
CA ASP A 240 -9.03 -15.56 -9.02
C ASP A 240 -7.57 -15.59 -9.45
N LEU A 241 -6.99 -16.79 -9.55
CA LEU A 241 -5.56 -16.96 -9.80
C LEU A 241 -5.13 -16.42 -11.17
N GLU A 242 -5.90 -16.67 -12.22
CA GLU A 242 -5.54 -16.24 -13.57
C GLU A 242 -5.59 -14.71 -13.69
N LYS A 243 -6.59 -14.08 -13.03
CA LYS A 243 -6.67 -12.64 -12.94
C LYS A 243 -5.55 -12.04 -12.09
N PHE A 244 -5.11 -12.77 -11.04
CA PHE A 244 -3.95 -12.35 -10.23
C PHE A 244 -2.67 -12.41 -11.05
N LYS A 245 -2.42 -13.47 -11.82
CA LYS A 245 -1.29 -13.56 -12.75
C LYS A 245 -1.30 -12.43 -13.78
N ALA A 246 -2.46 -12.17 -14.38
CA ALA A 246 -2.61 -11.08 -15.34
C ALA A 246 -2.40 -9.69 -14.70
N GLY A 247 -2.87 -9.49 -13.47
CA GLY A 247 -2.67 -8.25 -12.72
C GLY A 247 -1.20 -8.03 -12.33
N PHE A 248 -0.50 -9.08 -11.94
CA PHE A 248 0.94 -9.07 -11.69
C PHE A 248 1.72 -8.69 -12.95
N GLN A 249 1.44 -9.37 -14.07
CA GLN A 249 2.11 -9.14 -15.34
C GLN A 249 1.92 -7.69 -15.83
N LEU A 250 0.70 -7.15 -15.71
CA LEU A 250 0.41 -5.77 -16.06
C LEU A 250 1.23 -4.79 -15.17
N GLY A 251 1.34 -5.04 -13.87
CA GLY A 251 2.14 -4.21 -12.98
C GLY A 251 3.63 -4.21 -13.34
N LEU A 252 4.15 -5.36 -13.75
CA LEU A 252 5.52 -5.52 -14.22
C LEU A 252 5.77 -4.73 -15.50
N GLU A 253 4.89 -4.86 -16.50
CA GLU A 253 5.00 -4.21 -17.81
C GLU A 253 4.86 -2.69 -17.70
N ASP A 254 3.85 -2.20 -16.99
CA ASP A 254 3.62 -0.77 -16.79
C ASP A 254 4.81 -0.09 -16.10
N THR A 255 5.37 -0.74 -15.07
CA THR A 255 6.52 -0.19 -14.35
C THR A 255 7.77 -0.15 -15.22
N ARG A 256 8.05 -1.24 -15.98
CA ARG A 256 9.17 -1.26 -16.93
C ARG A 256 9.04 -0.17 -18.00
N ALA A 257 7.81 0.10 -18.47
CA ALA A 257 7.54 1.18 -19.43
C ALA A 257 7.85 2.56 -18.82
N VAL A 258 7.45 2.81 -17.56
CA VAL A 258 7.77 4.06 -16.85
C VAL A 258 9.27 4.22 -16.68
N ILE A 259 9.98 3.18 -16.24
CA ILE A 259 11.45 3.21 -16.07
C ILE A 259 12.14 3.53 -17.39
N LYS A 260 11.77 2.81 -18.45
CA LYS A 260 12.35 3.01 -19.79
C LYS A 260 12.13 4.43 -20.34
N SER A 261 10.94 5.02 -20.12
CA SER A 261 10.68 6.40 -20.58
C SER A 261 11.60 7.40 -19.89
N ARG A 262 11.89 7.21 -18.59
CA ARG A 262 12.79 8.08 -17.83
C ARG A 262 14.24 7.99 -18.29
N GLU A 263 14.71 6.81 -18.67
CA GLU A 263 16.09 6.63 -19.20
C GLU A 263 16.28 7.39 -20.52
N LEU A 264 15.21 7.45 -21.35
CA LEU A 264 15.24 8.19 -22.63
C LEU A 264 15.22 9.71 -22.42
N ASP A 265 14.60 10.21 -21.35
CA ASP A 265 14.51 11.65 -21.04
C ASP A 265 15.81 12.19 -20.41
N THR A 266 16.67 11.30 -19.89
CA THR A 266 17.94 11.66 -19.22
C THR A 266 19.17 11.47 -20.09
N GLY A 267 19.06 10.86 -21.29
CA GLY A 267 20.14 10.64 -22.28
C GLY A 267 20.09 11.64 -23.40
#